data_7d2df44439200a7d38f35da9809defe0
#
_entry.id   7d2df44439200a7d38f35da9809defe0
#
_cell.length_a   1.000
_cell.length_b   1.000
_cell.length_c   1.000
_cell.angle_alpha   90.00
_cell.angle_beta   90.00
_cell.angle_gamma   90.00
#
_symmetry.space_group_name_H-M   'P 1'
#
loop_
_entity.id
_entity.type
_entity.pdbx_description
1 polymer ?
#
loop_
_entity_poly.entity_id
_entity_poly.type
_entity_poly.pdbx_seq_one_letter_code
_entity_poly.pdbx_strand_id
1 'polypeptide(L)'
;MTTQIDLLGWDTVFGISYKNVNEAIVNKASTPKTFNFSNSGITIDGTWQPWQLAVGGNGQNLQLNCPINTGTVKTKEQTQDLAGSTLTIQVKLSQIPDPNYKNDSSPGTGGTPNKFVLNTQGTIVDPSVSIISSSFPKVDGIVKAALPQIFQEYFINNIAEFNHVFAVVDLNIIADKSDYQWLMPTSTSYACAPAADGSLD
;
A
#
# COMPACT_ATOMS: atom_id res chain seq x y z
N MET A 1 28.20 -19.91 -16.25
CA MET A 1 27.56 -20.46 -15.02
C MET A 1 26.10 -20.11 -15.09
N THR A 2 25.22 -21.09 -15.24
CA THR A 2 23.78 -20.87 -15.13
C THR A 2 23.44 -20.79 -13.63
N THR A 3 23.06 -19.61 -13.17
CA THR A 3 22.54 -19.43 -11.81
C THR A 3 21.19 -20.16 -11.78
N GLN A 4 21.13 -21.28 -11.06
CA GLN A 4 19.87 -21.96 -10.84
C GLN A 4 19.05 -21.06 -9.89
N ILE A 5 17.89 -20.60 -10.34
CA ILE A 5 16.96 -19.85 -9.51
C ILE A 5 16.16 -20.84 -8.70
N ASP A 6 16.24 -20.73 -7.37
CA ASP A 6 15.42 -21.53 -6.46
C ASP A 6 14.08 -20.78 -6.26
N LEU A 7 13.00 -21.36 -6.73
CA LEU A 7 11.64 -20.83 -6.57
C LEU A 7 10.99 -21.22 -5.23
N LEU A 8 11.74 -21.81 -4.32
CA LEU A 8 11.29 -22.18 -2.97
C LEU A 8 10.00 -23.04 -2.97
N GLY A 9 9.87 -23.89 -3.97
CA GLY A 9 8.72 -24.77 -4.13
C GLY A 9 7.52 -24.19 -4.88
N TRP A 10 7.65 -22.99 -5.43
CA TRP A 10 6.67 -22.40 -6.33
C TRP A 10 6.94 -22.76 -7.79
N ASP A 11 5.90 -23.04 -8.55
CA ASP A 11 6.02 -23.34 -9.98
C ASP A 11 6.35 -22.09 -10.80
N THR A 12 5.84 -20.93 -10.35
CA THR A 12 6.05 -19.64 -11.02
C THR A 12 6.17 -18.52 -10.00
N VAL A 13 7.12 -17.63 -10.21
CA VAL A 13 7.30 -16.40 -9.42
C VAL A 13 7.31 -15.21 -10.38
N PHE A 14 6.47 -14.23 -10.09
CA PHE A 14 6.43 -12.94 -10.77
C PHE A 14 6.95 -11.85 -9.84
N GLY A 15 7.91 -11.06 -10.29
CA GLY A 15 8.48 -9.94 -9.53
C GLY A 15 8.15 -8.60 -10.17
N ILE A 16 7.87 -7.61 -9.33
CA ILE A 16 7.75 -6.21 -9.74
C ILE A 16 8.57 -5.35 -8.77
N SER A 17 9.39 -4.45 -9.29
CA SER A 17 10.20 -3.57 -8.45
C SER A 17 9.34 -2.48 -7.80
N TYR A 18 9.75 -2.03 -6.61
CA TYR A 18 9.13 -0.91 -5.91
C TYR A 18 9.16 0.37 -6.73
N LYS A 19 10.22 0.57 -7.50
CA LYS A 19 10.34 1.69 -8.43
C LYS A 19 9.19 1.72 -9.44
N ASN A 20 8.93 0.60 -10.11
CA ASN A 20 7.84 0.51 -11.08
C ASN A 20 6.47 0.74 -10.43
N VAL A 21 6.27 0.24 -9.21
CA VAL A 21 5.04 0.49 -8.46
C VAL A 21 4.91 1.96 -8.09
N ASN A 22 5.98 2.60 -7.62
CA ASN A 22 6.00 4.02 -7.26
C ASN A 22 5.72 4.92 -8.47
N GLU A 23 6.30 4.62 -9.62
CA GLU A 23 5.99 5.30 -10.87
C GLU A 23 4.51 5.16 -11.26
N ALA A 24 3.95 3.96 -11.11
CA ALA A 24 2.53 3.72 -11.37
C ALA A 24 1.62 4.50 -10.39
N ILE A 25 1.96 4.56 -9.11
CA ILE A 25 1.24 5.34 -8.09
C ILE A 25 1.18 6.81 -8.49
N VAL A 26 2.32 7.38 -8.87
CA VAL A 26 2.41 8.79 -9.29
C VAL A 26 1.61 9.03 -10.57
N ASN A 27 1.83 8.21 -11.60
CA ASN A 27 1.20 8.38 -12.91
C ASN A 27 -0.33 8.23 -12.87
N LYS A 28 -0.83 7.34 -12.01
CA LYS A 28 -2.27 7.13 -11.82
C LYS A 28 -2.89 8.09 -10.80
N ALA A 29 -2.07 8.88 -10.09
CA ALA A 29 -2.50 9.72 -8.98
C ALA A 29 -3.41 8.95 -8.00
N SER A 30 -3.03 7.72 -7.68
CA SER A 30 -3.87 6.75 -6.97
C SER A 30 -3.87 6.94 -5.45
N THR A 31 -3.07 7.85 -4.91
CA THR A 31 -3.03 8.13 -3.47
C THR A 31 -4.00 9.24 -3.08
N PRO A 32 -4.48 9.28 -1.82
CA PRO A 32 -5.29 10.37 -1.32
C PRO A 32 -4.60 11.72 -1.55
N LYS A 33 -5.38 12.75 -1.83
CA LYS A 33 -4.85 14.11 -2.06
C LYS A 33 -4.91 14.97 -0.81
N THR A 34 -5.92 14.76 0.01
CA THR A 34 -6.21 15.58 1.19
C THR A 34 -6.44 14.71 2.42
N PHE A 35 -6.34 15.31 3.57
CA PHE A 35 -6.79 14.72 4.83
C PHE A 35 -7.48 15.79 5.68
N ASN A 36 -8.51 15.38 6.38
CA ASN A 36 -9.17 16.16 7.41
C ASN A 36 -9.70 15.20 8.48
N PHE A 37 -9.33 15.40 9.71
CA PHE A 37 -9.77 14.56 10.82
C PHE A 37 -9.72 15.32 12.12
N SER A 38 -10.70 15.06 12.99
CA SER A 38 -10.78 15.67 14.32
C SER A 38 -11.07 14.61 15.36
N ASN A 39 -10.25 14.57 16.38
CA ASN A 39 -10.49 13.75 17.57
C ASN A 39 -9.86 14.40 18.80
N SER A 40 -10.50 14.23 19.96
CA SER A 40 -10.02 14.66 21.28
C SER A 40 -9.59 16.14 21.35
N GLY A 41 -10.25 17.01 20.57
CA GLY A 41 -9.94 18.45 20.53
C GLY A 41 -8.74 18.82 19.67
N ILE A 42 -8.19 17.87 18.93
CA ILE A 42 -7.13 18.07 17.93
C ILE A 42 -7.74 17.88 16.54
N THR A 43 -7.51 18.82 15.66
CA THR A 43 -7.90 18.74 14.24
C THR A 43 -6.68 18.78 13.37
N ILE A 44 -6.55 17.82 12.46
CA ILE A 44 -5.55 17.81 11.40
C ILE A 44 -6.24 18.05 10.06
N ASP A 45 -5.63 18.89 9.22
CA ASP A 45 -6.13 19.24 7.90
C ASP A 45 -4.97 19.51 6.97
N GLY A 46 -5.03 19.03 5.72
CA GLY A 46 -3.95 19.28 4.79
C GLY A 46 -4.02 18.48 3.51
N THR A 47 -2.88 18.48 2.81
CA THR A 47 -2.69 17.79 1.53
C THR A 47 -1.48 16.86 1.60
N TRP A 48 -1.61 15.71 0.96
CA TRP A 48 -0.52 14.76 0.79
C TRP A 48 0.31 15.07 -0.45
N GLN A 49 1.59 14.75 -0.41
CA GLN A 49 2.35 14.44 -1.62
C GLN A 49 2.01 12.99 -2.05
N PRO A 50 2.33 12.58 -3.29
CA PRO A 50 2.17 11.18 -3.70
C PRO A 50 2.88 10.25 -2.71
N TRP A 51 2.16 9.24 -2.23
CA TRP A 51 2.75 8.22 -1.36
C TRP A 51 3.64 7.31 -2.19
N GLN A 52 4.62 6.71 -1.54
CA GLN A 52 5.56 5.82 -2.18
C GLN A 52 5.82 4.59 -1.31
N LEU A 53 5.99 3.45 -1.94
CA LEU A 53 6.53 2.28 -1.26
C LEU A 53 7.89 2.62 -0.69
N ALA A 54 8.12 2.24 0.56
CA ALA A 54 9.38 2.38 1.25
C ALA A 54 10.10 1.03 1.34
N VAL A 55 11.42 1.08 1.42
CA VAL A 55 12.22 -0.09 1.78
C VAL A 55 11.84 -0.51 3.20
N GLY A 56 11.43 -1.75 3.34
CA GLY A 56 10.97 -2.32 4.60
C GLY A 56 9.72 -3.16 4.40
N GLY A 57 9.17 -3.64 5.49
CA GLY A 57 8.12 -4.64 5.45
C GLY A 57 8.71 -6.05 5.38
N ASN A 58 7.86 -7.02 5.54
CA ASN A 58 8.22 -8.43 5.45
C ASN A 58 7.00 -9.25 5.05
N GLY A 59 7.22 -10.28 4.25
CA GLY A 59 6.14 -11.16 3.82
C GLY A 59 4.97 -10.38 3.22
N GLN A 60 3.84 -10.34 3.89
CA GLN A 60 2.62 -9.69 3.42
C GLN A 60 2.47 -8.22 3.81
N ASN A 61 3.44 -7.65 4.50
CA ASN A 61 3.38 -6.27 4.97
C ASN A 61 4.17 -5.35 4.05
N LEU A 62 3.51 -4.33 3.53
CA LEU A 62 4.11 -3.23 2.77
C LEU A 62 4.31 -2.02 3.65
N GLN A 63 5.36 -1.28 3.41
CA GLN A 63 5.56 0.04 4.01
C GLN A 63 5.38 1.14 2.98
N LEU A 64 4.71 2.22 3.39
CA LEU A 64 4.45 3.39 2.57
C LEU A 64 4.92 4.64 3.28
N ASN A 65 5.68 5.47 2.59
CA ASN A 65 5.97 6.84 3.00
C ASN A 65 4.84 7.75 2.55
N CYS A 66 4.28 8.49 3.49
CA CYS A 66 3.16 9.41 3.31
C CYS A 66 3.63 10.84 3.69
N PRO A 67 4.29 11.56 2.78
CA PRO A 67 4.77 12.92 3.05
C PRO A 67 3.62 13.92 2.98
N ILE A 68 3.59 14.88 3.90
CA ILE A 68 2.64 15.97 3.95
C ILE A 68 3.18 17.15 3.14
N ASN A 69 2.41 17.57 2.13
CA ASN A 69 2.73 18.73 1.31
C ASN A 69 2.44 20.03 2.07
N THR A 70 1.20 20.22 2.49
CA THR A 70 0.74 21.34 3.31
C THR A 70 -0.22 20.84 4.35
N GLY A 71 -0.30 21.51 5.47
CA GLY A 71 -1.30 21.15 6.48
C GLY A 71 -1.10 21.86 7.79
N THR A 72 -2.10 21.74 8.64
CA THR A 72 -2.09 22.30 9.99
C THR A 72 -2.61 21.30 11.00
N VAL A 73 -2.09 21.38 12.21
CA VAL A 73 -2.71 20.81 13.39
C VAL A 73 -3.25 21.93 14.25
N LYS A 74 -4.52 21.85 14.62
CA LYS A 74 -5.25 22.85 15.42
C LYS A 74 -5.68 22.25 16.74
N THR A 75 -5.47 22.99 17.80
CA THR A 75 -6.04 22.76 19.14
C THR A 75 -6.84 23.99 19.55
N LYS A 76 -7.44 23.96 20.74
CA LYS A 76 -8.12 25.17 21.29
C LYS A 76 -7.17 26.35 21.48
N GLU A 77 -5.89 26.08 21.69
CA GLU A 77 -4.91 27.09 22.12
C GLU A 77 -4.02 27.56 20.97
N GLN A 78 -3.74 26.67 19.99
CA GLN A 78 -2.76 26.97 18.96
C GLN A 78 -3.01 26.23 17.64
N THR A 79 -2.41 26.76 16.60
CA THR A 79 -2.30 26.12 15.29
C THR A 79 -0.83 25.99 14.91
N GLN A 80 -0.40 24.82 14.47
CA GLN A 80 0.98 24.55 14.07
C GLN A 80 1.02 23.99 12.65
N ASP A 81 2.14 24.18 11.95
CA ASP A 81 2.35 23.78 10.56
C ASP A 81 2.79 22.30 10.46
N LEU A 82 2.10 21.54 9.63
CA LEU A 82 2.44 20.15 9.32
C LEU A 82 3.26 19.99 8.03
N ALA A 83 3.50 21.06 7.28
CA ALA A 83 4.23 20.95 6.03
C ALA A 83 5.66 20.41 6.24
N GLY A 84 6.05 19.44 5.38
CA GLY A 84 7.32 18.75 5.48
C GLY A 84 7.35 17.62 6.52
N SER A 85 6.21 17.33 7.15
CA SER A 85 6.08 16.14 7.99
C SER A 85 5.95 14.88 7.12
N THR A 86 6.37 13.76 7.68
CA THR A 86 6.30 12.46 7.01
C THR A 86 5.83 11.40 7.98
N LEU A 87 4.96 10.51 7.51
CA LEU A 87 4.59 9.29 8.21
C LEU A 87 5.02 8.10 7.38
N THR A 88 5.51 7.05 8.03
CA THR A 88 5.69 5.74 7.42
C THR A 88 4.63 4.82 8.01
N ILE A 89 3.77 4.31 7.16
CA ILE A 89 2.73 3.36 7.54
C ILE A 89 3.08 1.97 7.05
N GLN A 90 2.66 0.97 7.79
CA GLN A 90 2.67 -0.42 7.35
C GLN A 90 1.25 -0.84 7.05
N VAL A 91 1.06 -1.47 5.91
CA VAL A 91 -0.24 -1.96 5.43
C VAL A 91 -0.14 -3.43 5.05
N LYS A 92 -1.23 -4.15 5.22
CA LYS A 92 -1.37 -5.53 4.78
C LYS A 92 -2.29 -5.57 3.57
N LEU A 93 -1.86 -6.22 2.50
CA LEU A 93 -2.66 -6.41 1.31
C LEU A 93 -3.48 -7.69 1.39
N SER A 94 -4.64 -7.67 0.75
CA SER A 94 -5.45 -8.84 0.47
C SER A 94 -5.52 -9.07 -1.02
N GLN A 95 -5.55 -10.32 -1.40
CA GLN A 95 -5.76 -10.74 -2.78
C GLN A 95 -7.25 -11.06 -2.96
N ILE A 96 -7.91 -10.35 -3.87
CA ILE A 96 -9.32 -10.55 -4.17
C ILE A 96 -9.54 -10.68 -5.68
N PRO A 97 -10.54 -11.47 -6.13
CA PRO A 97 -10.94 -11.52 -7.54
C PRO A 97 -11.35 -10.14 -8.06
N ASP A 98 -10.96 -9.80 -9.28
CA ASP A 98 -11.39 -8.57 -9.94
C ASP A 98 -12.33 -8.84 -11.12
N PRO A 99 -13.65 -8.89 -10.90
CA PRO A 99 -14.62 -9.19 -11.93
C PRO A 99 -14.73 -8.10 -13.01
N ASN A 100 -14.18 -6.91 -12.75
CA ASN A 100 -14.23 -5.78 -13.68
C ASN A 100 -13.00 -5.67 -14.59
N TYR A 101 -12.00 -6.51 -14.35
CA TYR A 101 -10.81 -6.52 -15.20
C TYR A 101 -11.17 -7.04 -16.59
N LYS A 102 -11.05 -6.18 -17.57
CA LYS A 102 -11.20 -6.53 -18.99
C LYS A 102 -9.82 -6.69 -19.59
N ASN A 103 -9.49 -7.89 -19.97
CA ASN A 103 -8.29 -8.11 -20.76
C ASN A 103 -8.57 -7.73 -22.21
N ASP A 104 -8.02 -6.63 -22.69
CA ASP A 104 -8.21 -6.14 -24.06
C ASP A 104 -7.59 -7.06 -25.14
N SER A 105 -6.93 -8.13 -24.74
CA SER A 105 -6.09 -8.89 -25.66
C SER A 105 -6.55 -10.31 -25.98
N SER A 106 -7.64 -10.83 -25.39
CA SER A 106 -8.06 -12.21 -25.69
C SER A 106 -9.53 -12.49 -25.40
N PRO A 107 -10.27 -13.04 -26.35
CA PRO A 107 -11.61 -13.61 -26.14
C PRO A 107 -11.46 -15.01 -25.52
N GLY A 108 -10.88 -15.12 -24.33
CA GLY A 108 -10.83 -16.36 -23.57
C GLY A 108 -11.82 -16.30 -22.43
N THR A 109 -12.51 -17.41 -22.20
CA THR A 109 -13.36 -17.62 -21.02
C THR A 109 -12.52 -17.81 -19.77
N GLY A 110 -11.53 -16.92 -19.57
CA GLY A 110 -10.55 -17.02 -18.55
C GLY A 110 -11.07 -16.73 -17.15
N GLY A 111 -10.44 -17.32 -16.16
CA GLY A 111 -10.72 -17.04 -14.76
C GLY A 111 -10.59 -15.55 -14.44
N THR A 112 -11.28 -15.12 -13.41
CA THR A 112 -11.19 -13.73 -12.95
C THR A 112 -9.81 -13.45 -12.38
N PRO A 113 -9.05 -12.49 -12.92
CA PRO A 113 -7.74 -12.15 -12.35
C PRO A 113 -7.88 -11.64 -10.92
N ASN A 114 -6.85 -11.85 -10.13
CA ASN A 114 -6.81 -11.35 -8.77
C ASN A 114 -6.16 -9.97 -8.73
N LYS A 115 -6.70 -9.09 -7.90
CA LYS A 115 -6.11 -7.79 -7.57
C LYS A 115 -5.65 -7.75 -6.12
N PHE A 116 -4.60 -7.03 -5.88
CA PHE A 116 -4.12 -6.72 -4.53
C PHE A 116 -4.73 -5.42 -4.06
N VAL A 117 -5.36 -5.47 -2.91
CA VAL A 117 -6.01 -4.33 -2.25
C VAL A 117 -5.60 -4.29 -0.79
N LEU A 118 -5.80 -3.16 -0.13
CA LEU A 118 -5.64 -3.08 1.33
C LEU A 118 -6.60 -4.04 2.02
N ASN A 119 -6.10 -4.72 3.05
CA ASN A 119 -6.96 -5.50 3.92
C ASN A 119 -7.76 -4.56 4.82
N THR A 120 -9.05 -4.41 4.54
CA THR A 120 -9.96 -3.58 5.33
C THR A 120 -10.59 -4.31 6.51
N GLN A 121 -10.25 -5.59 6.72
CA GLN A 121 -10.78 -6.44 7.78
C GLN A 121 -9.88 -6.49 9.03
N GLY A 122 -9.01 -5.51 9.19
CA GLY A 122 -8.12 -5.43 10.37
C GLY A 122 -8.89 -5.32 11.67
N THR A 123 -8.30 -5.84 12.74
CA THR A 123 -8.80 -5.75 14.11
C THR A 123 -7.96 -4.78 14.93
N ILE A 124 -8.38 -4.49 16.16
CA ILE A 124 -7.58 -3.67 17.10
C ILE A 124 -6.23 -4.35 17.41
N VAL A 125 -6.19 -5.69 17.41
CA VAL A 125 -4.98 -6.47 17.72
C VAL A 125 -4.09 -6.64 16.48
N ASP A 126 -4.70 -6.75 15.30
CA ASP A 126 -4.01 -6.83 14.00
C ASP A 126 -4.61 -5.78 13.06
N PRO A 127 -4.21 -4.51 13.21
CA PRO A 127 -4.77 -3.43 12.41
C PRO A 127 -4.32 -3.54 10.96
N SER A 128 -5.21 -3.21 10.03
CA SER A 128 -4.89 -3.19 8.60
C SER A 128 -3.86 -2.12 8.24
N VAL A 129 -3.75 -1.09 9.06
CA VAL A 129 -2.78 0.00 8.93
C VAL A 129 -2.18 0.30 10.29
N SER A 130 -0.86 0.45 10.35
CA SER A 130 -0.15 0.91 11.55
C SER A 130 0.94 1.91 11.18
N ILE A 131 1.14 2.92 12.04
CA ILE A 131 2.23 3.87 11.89
C ILE A 131 3.50 3.24 12.46
N ILE A 132 4.53 3.13 11.61
CA ILE A 132 5.85 2.57 11.98
C ILE A 132 6.79 3.69 12.44
N SER A 133 6.74 4.82 11.77
CA SER A 133 7.52 6.01 12.15
C SER A 133 6.83 7.28 11.72
N SER A 134 7.20 8.39 12.33
CA SER A 134 6.69 9.70 11.99
C SER A 134 7.70 10.79 12.31
N SER A 135 7.69 11.86 11.52
CA SER A 135 8.50 13.05 11.73
C SER A 135 7.65 14.31 11.56
N PHE A 136 7.62 15.15 12.55
CA PHE A 136 6.89 16.43 12.57
C PHE A 136 7.85 17.56 12.92
N PRO A 137 8.63 18.06 11.94
CA PRO A 137 9.75 18.99 12.23
C PRO A 137 9.30 20.36 12.72
N LYS A 138 8.08 20.78 12.38
CA LYS A 138 7.53 22.11 12.72
C LYS A 138 6.48 22.08 13.82
N VAL A 139 6.31 20.94 14.47
CA VAL A 139 5.34 20.78 15.56
C VAL A 139 6.07 20.52 16.88
N ASP A 140 5.64 21.16 17.93
CA ASP A 140 6.25 21.07 19.25
C ASP A 140 5.27 20.65 20.35
N GLY A 141 5.83 20.35 21.52
CA GLY A 141 5.10 20.11 22.75
C GLY A 141 4.23 18.85 22.73
N ILE A 142 3.15 18.89 23.52
CA ILE A 142 2.23 17.76 23.72
C ILE A 142 1.53 17.38 22.40
N VAL A 143 1.27 18.36 21.55
CA VAL A 143 0.62 18.14 20.25
C VAL A 143 1.46 17.21 19.39
N LYS A 144 2.77 17.40 19.33
CA LYS A 144 3.68 16.52 18.58
C LYS A 144 3.61 15.08 19.05
N ALA A 145 3.54 14.87 20.36
CA ALA A 145 3.45 13.52 20.94
C ALA A 145 2.10 12.83 20.64
N ALA A 146 1.02 13.60 20.48
CA ALA A 146 -0.30 13.06 20.18
C ALA A 146 -0.52 12.75 18.70
N LEU A 147 0.20 13.41 17.78
CA LEU A 147 -0.01 13.29 16.34
C LEU A 147 0.05 11.86 15.79
N PRO A 148 0.98 10.99 16.19
CA PRO A 148 1.00 9.61 15.69
C PRO A 148 -0.31 8.89 15.96
N GLN A 149 -0.89 9.06 17.14
CA GLN A 149 -2.18 8.44 17.47
C GLN A 149 -3.32 9.06 16.66
N ILE A 150 -3.37 10.37 16.49
CA ILE A 150 -4.40 11.05 15.70
C ILE A 150 -4.36 10.59 14.23
N PHE A 151 -3.17 10.48 13.65
CA PHE A 151 -3.02 9.95 12.29
C PHE A 151 -3.34 8.46 12.21
N GLN A 152 -3.02 7.67 13.23
CA GLN A 152 -3.40 6.25 13.29
C GLN A 152 -4.92 6.10 13.23
N GLU A 153 -5.65 6.90 13.99
CA GLU A 153 -7.11 6.90 14.00
C GLU A 153 -7.68 7.42 12.67
N TYR A 154 -7.06 8.46 12.07
CA TYR A 154 -7.41 8.92 10.73
C TYR A 154 -7.31 7.79 9.71
N PHE A 155 -6.20 7.06 9.67
CA PHE A 155 -6.00 5.96 8.73
C PHE A 155 -7.02 4.83 8.93
N ILE A 156 -7.29 4.44 10.17
CA ILE A 156 -8.26 3.39 10.48
C ILE A 156 -9.68 3.80 10.06
N ASN A 157 -10.09 5.03 10.37
CA ASN A 157 -11.45 5.50 10.07
C ASN A 157 -11.68 5.77 8.57
N ASN A 158 -10.63 6.01 7.81
CA ASN A 158 -10.71 6.31 6.38
C ASN A 158 -10.10 5.21 5.51
N ILE A 159 -9.92 4.01 6.03
CA ILE A 159 -9.23 2.92 5.33
C ILE A 159 -9.86 2.59 3.96
N ALA A 160 -11.16 2.80 3.80
CA ALA A 160 -11.84 2.59 2.53
C ALA A 160 -11.37 3.56 1.43
N GLU A 161 -10.92 4.77 1.80
CA GLU A 161 -10.36 5.75 0.86
C GLU A 161 -8.98 5.34 0.34
N PHE A 162 -8.31 4.42 1.06
CA PHE A 162 -6.98 3.91 0.72
C PHE A 162 -7.04 2.55 0.01
N ASN A 163 -8.24 2.07 -0.29
CA ASN A 163 -8.46 0.78 -0.93
C ASN A 163 -8.08 0.84 -2.42
N HIS A 164 -6.81 1.07 -2.68
CA HIS A 164 -6.26 1.13 -4.02
C HIS A 164 -5.91 -0.26 -4.53
N VAL A 165 -6.07 -0.43 -5.83
CA VAL A 165 -5.50 -1.57 -6.54
C VAL A 165 -4.00 -1.31 -6.69
N PHE A 166 -3.17 -2.11 -6.00
CA PHE A 166 -1.72 -2.02 -6.09
C PHE A 166 -1.17 -2.78 -7.29
N ALA A 167 -1.78 -3.92 -7.62
CA ALA A 167 -1.43 -4.69 -8.80
C ALA A 167 -2.62 -5.56 -9.22
N VAL A 168 -2.74 -5.82 -10.52
CA VAL A 168 -3.62 -6.85 -11.08
C VAL A 168 -2.72 -7.91 -11.70
N VAL A 169 -2.88 -9.15 -11.28
CA VAL A 169 -2.14 -10.28 -11.80
C VAL A 169 -3.15 -11.23 -12.44
N ASP A 170 -3.05 -11.40 -13.75
CA ASP A 170 -3.83 -12.39 -14.46
C ASP A 170 -3.00 -13.66 -14.64
N LEU A 171 -3.21 -14.59 -13.75
CA LEU A 171 -2.49 -15.87 -13.73
C LEU A 171 -3.11 -16.88 -14.71
N ASN A 172 -4.24 -16.56 -15.31
CA ASN A 172 -5.02 -17.49 -16.12
C ASN A 172 -4.87 -17.26 -17.63
N ILE A 173 -4.25 -16.17 -18.08
CA ILE A 173 -4.16 -15.82 -19.52
C ILE A 173 -3.64 -16.97 -20.39
N ILE A 174 -2.70 -17.75 -19.88
CA ILE A 174 -2.12 -18.88 -20.60
C ILE A 174 -2.90 -20.16 -20.32
N ALA A 175 -3.35 -20.36 -19.09
CA ALA A 175 -4.04 -21.57 -18.66
C ALA A 175 -5.47 -21.72 -19.25
N ASP A 176 -6.07 -20.64 -19.73
CA ASP A 176 -7.38 -20.65 -20.37
C ASP A 176 -7.40 -21.31 -21.75
N LYS A 177 -6.24 -21.54 -22.35
CA LYS A 177 -6.15 -22.30 -23.60
C LYS A 177 -6.17 -23.79 -23.27
N SER A 178 -7.02 -24.54 -23.92
CA SER A 178 -7.30 -25.97 -23.66
C SER A 178 -6.06 -26.84 -23.46
N ASP A 179 -4.96 -26.51 -24.14
CA ASP A 179 -3.72 -27.26 -24.08
C ASP A 179 -2.87 -26.94 -22.84
N TYR A 180 -3.22 -25.90 -22.09
CA TYR A 180 -2.44 -25.39 -20.95
C TYR A 180 -3.21 -25.37 -19.63
N GLN A 181 -4.37 -26.01 -19.55
CA GLN A 181 -5.20 -26.07 -18.32
C GLN A 181 -4.43 -26.63 -17.10
N TRP A 182 -3.44 -27.47 -17.36
CA TRP A 182 -2.58 -28.01 -16.29
C TRP A 182 -1.68 -26.96 -15.63
N LEU A 183 -1.51 -25.77 -16.24
CA LEU A 183 -0.80 -24.62 -15.67
C LEU A 183 -1.66 -23.77 -14.74
N MET A 184 -2.93 -24.12 -14.57
CA MET A 184 -3.82 -23.37 -13.69
C MET A 184 -3.27 -23.36 -12.25
N PRO A 185 -3.04 -22.18 -11.64
CA PRO A 185 -2.54 -22.13 -10.28
C PRO A 185 -3.54 -22.73 -9.31
N THR A 186 -3.08 -23.62 -8.45
CA THR A 186 -3.89 -24.22 -7.37
C THR A 186 -3.88 -23.33 -6.13
N SER A 187 -2.86 -22.50 -5.99
CA SER A 187 -2.73 -21.50 -4.92
C SER A 187 -1.92 -20.32 -5.39
N THR A 188 -2.19 -19.16 -4.82
CA THR A 188 -1.44 -17.93 -5.08
C THR A 188 -1.09 -17.26 -3.77
N SER A 189 0.09 -16.66 -3.72
CA SER A 189 0.52 -15.86 -2.57
C SER A 189 1.36 -14.70 -3.05
N TYR A 190 1.61 -13.75 -2.19
CA TYR A 190 2.53 -12.65 -2.45
C TYR A 190 3.44 -12.42 -1.24
N ALA A 191 4.60 -11.89 -1.51
CA ALA A 191 5.52 -11.44 -0.48
C ALA A 191 6.26 -10.19 -0.96
N CYS A 192 6.61 -9.35 0.00
CA CYS A 192 7.45 -8.18 -0.21
C CYS A 192 8.82 -8.47 0.37
N ALA A 193 9.84 -8.18 -0.39
CA ALA A 193 11.22 -8.30 0.08
C ALA A 193 12.02 -7.08 -0.39
N PRO A 194 12.89 -6.52 0.46
CA PRO A 194 13.87 -5.56 -0.01
C PRO A 194 14.82 -6.24 -0.99
N ALA A 195 15.34 -5.51 -1.97
CA ALA A 195 16.43 -6.00 -2.79
C ALA A 195 17.64 -6.35 -1.91
N ALA A 196 18.49 -7.28 -2.35
CA ALA A 196 19.63 -7.77 -1.57
C ALA A 196 20.61 -6.67 -1.16
N ASP A 197 20.67 -5.59 -1.92
CA ASP A 197 21.49 -4.40 -1.64
C ASP A 197 20.73 -3.29 -0.87
N GLY A 198 19.48 -3.55 -0.49
CA GLY A 198 18.62 -2.58 0.18
C GLY A 198 18.06 -1.48 -0.72
N SER A 199 18.23 -1.59 -2.03
CA SER A 199 17.64 -0.66 -3.00
C SER A 199 16.13 -0.87 -3.15
N LEU A 200 15.49 0.05 -3.88
CA LEU A 200 14.07 -0.05 -4.26
C LEU A 200 13.88 -0.77 -5.61
N ASP A 201 14.96 -1.27 -6.20
CA ASP A 201 14.96 -1.92 -7.52
C ASP A 201 14.64 -3.40 -7.44
#